data_15b6de7cd1d0cf05972dfcb0af87ef5e
#
_entry.id   15b6de7cd1d0cf05972dfcb0af87ef5e
#
_cell.length_a   1.000
_cell.length_b   1.000
_cell.length_c   1.000
_cell.angle_alpha   90.00
_cell.angle_beta   90.00
_cell.angle_gamma   90.00
#
_symmetry.space_group_name_H-M   'P 1'
#
loop_
_entity.id
_entity.type
_entity.pdbx_description
1 polymer ?
#
loop_
_entity_poly.entity_id
_entity_poly.type
_entity_poly.pdbx_seq_one_letter_code
_entity_poly.pdbx_strand_id
1 'polypeptide(L)'
;MNISLVDEYVYFVLIDNSWTEKRNFILADSWIEKIEQKSDIQCFEYVREILHLFGGIKFRECSPKSGQYFLEKCDGDVNRLEKWYLRPLERLNNLREKKSIDTYSEATFTFDAWTAFLDIDIVIDLKTAEQAVGEKLFPVGTVEPDGITCAAESGNIYTLFDDSIFLSADCIENYLNMLFIRGRKPKRLM
;
A
#
# COMPACT_ATOMS: atom_id res chain seq x y z
N MET A 1 12.96 4.62 -2.53
CA MET A 1 12.07 3.64 -3.21
C MET A 1 12.69 3.21 -4.54
N ASN A 2 12.66 1.91 -4.85
CA ASN A 2 13.15 1.37 -6.12
C ASN A 2 11.96 1.04 -7.05
N ILE A 3 11.56 1.99 -7.89
CA ILE A 3 10.39 1.85 -8.77
C ILE A 3 10.53 0.68 -9.77
N SER A 4 11.75 0.19 -10.03
CA SER A 4 11.95 -0.95 -10.93
C SER A 4 11.44 -2.28 -10.36
N LEU A 5 11.16 -2.33 -9.05
CA LEU A 5 10.56 -3.49 -8.38
C LEU A 5 9.03 -3.48 -8.46
N VAL A 6 8.44 -2.37 -8.87
CA VAL A 6 6.99 -2.24 -9.02
C VAL A 6 6.56 -2.82 -10.36
N ASP A 7 5.53 -3.67 -10.34
CA ASP A 7 4.96 -4.21 -11.58
C ASP A 7 4.40 -3.09 -12.48
N GLU A 8 4.50 -3.26 -13.80
CA GLU A 8 4.03 -2.26 -14.76
C GLU A 8 2.56 -1.86 -14.55
N TYR A 9 1.70 -2.79 -14.19
CA TYR A 9 0.30 -2.49 -13.87
C TYR A 9 0.17 -1.65 -12.61
N VAL A 10 0.92 -1.99 -11.57
CA VAL A 10 0.92 -1.22 -10.31
C VAL A 10 1.46 0.18 -10.52
N TYR A 11 2.55 0.32 -11.28
CA TYR A 11 3.09 1.63 -11.68
C TYR A 11 2.02 2.49 -12.37
N PHE A 12 1.23 1.88 -13.24
CA PHE A 12 0.13 2.56 -13.89
C PHE A 12 -0.95 3.01 -12.90
N VAL A 13 -1.33 2.15 -11.95
CA VAL A 13 -2.28 2.50 -10.87
C VAL A 13 -1.76 3.66 -10.02
N LEU A 14 -0.45 3.70 -9.73
CA LEU A 14 0.17 4.80 -9.00
C LEU A 14 -0.02 6.13 -9.74
N ILE A 15 0.31 6.18 -11.03
CA ILE A 15 0.16 7.39 -11.86
C ILE A 15 -1.31 7.82 -11.95
N ASP A 16 -2.22 6.87 -12.12
CA ASP A 16 -3.65 7.14 -12.16
C ASP A 16 -4.17 7.80 -10.89
N ASN A 17 -3.63 7.42 -9.75
CA ASN A 17 -3.92 8.03 -8.45
C ASN A 17 -3.05 9.25 -8.13
N SER A 18 -2.54 9.92 -9.16
CA SER A 18 -1.79 11.19 -9.06
C SER A 18 -0.43 11.08 -8.36
N TRP A 19 0.15 9.88 -8.32
CA TRP A 19 1.52 9.69 -7.87
C TRP A 19 2.52 10.09 -8.96
N THR A 20 3.66 10.63 -8.54
CA THR A 20 4.83 10.89 -9.39
C THR A 20 6.11 10.58 -8.63
N GLU A 21 7.20 10.26 -9.34
CA GLU A 21 8.51 9.99 -8.73
C GLU A 21 9.09 11.18 -7.94
N LYS A 22 8.65 12.39 -8.26
CA LYS A 22 9.07 13.64 -7.60
C LYS A 22 8.08 14.13 -6.56
N ARG A 23 7.10 13.29 -6.22
CA ARG A 23 6.09 13.67 -5.24
C ARG A 23 6.74 13.93 -3.88
N ASN A 24 6.31 15.00 -3.25
CA ASN A 24 6.65 15.35 -1.89
C ASN A 24 5.38 15.81 -1.18
N PHE A 25 4.80 14.96 -0.36
CA PHE A 25 3.57 15.26 0.37
C PHE A 25 3.88 16.14 1.57
N ILE A 26 3.46 17.39 1.52
CA ILE A 26 3.84 18.46 2.47
C ILE A 26 3.34 18.24 3.91
N LEU A 27 2.32 17.39 4.12
CA LEU A 27 1.81 17.10 5.46
C LEU A 27 2.50 15.91 6.12
N ALA A 28 3.40 15.21 5.44
CA ALA A 28 4.07 14.03 5.98
C ALA A 28 4.78 14.33 7.31
N ASP A 29 5.61 15.35 7.35
CA ASP A 29 6.33 15.75 8.57
C ASP A 29 5.37 16.16 9.69
N SER A 30 4.29 16.88 9.38
CA SER A 30 3.27 17.24 10.37
C SER A 30 2.56 16.03 10.97
N TRP A 31 2.33 14.97 10.19
CA TRP A 31 1.77 13.72 10.72
C TRP A 31 2.76 13.01 11.62
N ILE A 32 4.02 12.92 11.19
CA ILE A 32 5.10 12.32 11.97
C ILE A 32 5.24 13.03 13.32
N GLU A 33 5.40 14.35 13.31
CA GLU A 33 5.53 15.15 14.53
C GLU A 33 4.34 14.96 15.50
N LYS A 34 3.11 14.92 14.97
CA LYS A 34 1.92 14.69 15.81
C LYS A 34 1.91 13.31 16.45
N ILE A 35 2.33 12.27 15.71
CA ILE A 35 2.39 10.90 16.22
C ILE A 35 3.47 10.80 17.29
N GLU A 36 4.67 11.30 17.05
CA GLU A 36 5.79 11.30 17.99
C GLU A 36 5.48 12.11 19.27
N GLN A 37 4.73 13.21 19.16
CA GLN A 37 4.30 14.00 20.32
C GLN A 37 3.24 13.32 21.18
N LYS A 38 2.41 12.45 20.58
CA LYS A 38 1.30 11.78 21.28
C LYS A 38 1.65 10.38 21.78
N SER A 39 2.78 9.85 21.39
CA SER A 39 3.19 8.48 21.69
C SER A 39 4.71 8.36 21.81
N ASP A 40 5.18 7.18 22.25
CA ASP A 40 6.60 6.83 22.28
C ASP A 40 7.12 6.29 20.91
N ILE A 41 6.29 6.37 19.86
CA ILE A 41 6.63 5.89 18.52
C ILE A 41 7.61 6.88 17.88
N GLN A 42 8.69 6.36 17.30
CA GLN A 42 9.68 7.14 16.57
C GLN A 42 9.64 6.80 15.08
N CYS A 43 9.68 7.82 14.24
CA CYS A 43 9.67 7.64 12.79
C CYS A 43 11.07 7.25 12.29
N PHE A 44 11.11 6.26 11.41
CA PHE A 44 12.33 5.84 10.71
C PHE A 44 12.44 6.59 9.38
N GLU A 45 13.66 6.73 8.86
CA GLU A 45 13.90 7.39 7.57
C GLU A 45 13.11 6.72 6.43
N TYR A 46 13.07 5.39 6.41
CA TYR A 46 12.28 4.64 5.43
C TYR A 46 10.78 4.99 5.45
N VAL A 47 10.19 5.16 6.64
CA VAL A 47 8.80 5.59 6.80
C VAL A 47 8.60 7.01 6.29
N ARG A 48 9.54 7.91 6.61
CA ARG A 48 9.52 9.29 6.13
C ARG A 48 9.49 9.35 4.61
N GLU A 49 10.36 8.56 3.95
CA GLU A 49 10.35 8.45 2.48
C GLU A 49 9.00 7.96 1.95
N ILE A 50 8.40 6.90 2.56
CA ILE A 50 7.08 6.39 2.18
C ILE A 50 6.03 7.49 2.27
N LEU A 51 5.97 8.20 3.39
CA LEU A 51 4.94 9.22 3.61
C LEU A 51 5.11 10.44 2.70
N HIS A 52 6.33 10.85 2.40
CA HIS A 52 6.59 11.90 1.41
C HIS A 52 6.16 11.49 0.00
N LEU A 53 6.42 10.24 -0.39
CA LEU A 53 6.09 9.75 -1.73
C LEU A 53 4.60 9.41 -1.90
N PHE A 54 3.95 8.89 -0.87
CA PHE A 54 2.61 8.32 -0.99
C PHE A 54 1.56 8.99 -0.11
N GLY A 55 1.95 9.73 0.92
CA GLY A 55 1.03 10.33 1.88
C GLY A 55 -0.15 11.04 1.23
N GLY A 56 -1.34 10.83 1.77
CA GLY A 56 -2.59 11.39 1.26
C GLY A 56 -3.13 10.73 -0.01
N ILE A 57 -2.49 9.69 -0.55
CA ILE A 57 -3.04 8.95 -1.70
C ILE A 57 -3.95 7.84 -1.19
N LYS A 58 -5.14 7.79 -1.78
CA LYS A 58 -6.08 6.70 -1.65
C LYS A 58 -6.06 5.87 -2.92
N PHE A 59 -5.49 4.68 -2.85
CA PHE A 59 -5.48 3.75 -3.98
C PHE A 59 -6.77 2.95 -4.02
N ARG A 60 -7.31 2.83 -5.23
CA ARG A 60 -8.44 1.96 -5.53
C ARG A 60 -8.06 1.06 -6.69
N GLU A 61 -8.54 -0.17 -6.64
CA GLU A 61 -8.40 -1.05 -7.79
C GLU A 61 -9.12 -0.44 -9.00
N CYS A 62 -8.43 -0.43 -10.15
CA CYS A 62 -9.03 0.07 -11.38
C CYS A 62 -10.20 -0.82 -11.78
N SER A 63 -11.38 -0.23 -11.95
CA SER A 63 -12.53 -0.94 -12.49
C SER A 63 -12.38 -1.15 -14.01
N PRO A 64 -13.01 -2.16 -14.62
CA PRO A 64 -13.03 -2.35 -16.07
C PRO A 64 -13.54 -1.13 -16.87
N LYS A 65 -14.28 -0.23 -16.21
CA LYS A 65 -14.75 1.04 -16.81
C LYS A 65 -13.62 2.03 -17.10
N SER A 66 -12.43 1.79 -16.59
CA SER A 66 -11.27 2.68 -16.71
C SER A 66 -10.56 2.59 -18.07
N GLY A 67 -10.90 1.64 -18.94
CA GLY A 67 -10.20 1.46 -20.23
C GLY A 67 -10.20 2.71 -21.10
N GLN A 68 -11.31 3.44 -21.20
CA GLN A 68 -11.37 4.68 -21.95
C GLN A 68 -10.60 5.81 -21.27
N TYR A 69 -10.68 5.89 -19.94
CA TYR A 69 -9.91 6.82 -19.13
C TYR A 69 -8.40 6.59 -19.34
N PHE A 70 -7.97 5.33 -19.36
CA PHE A 70 -6.57 5.00 -19.61
C PHE A 70 -6.13 5.31 -21.04
N LEU A 71 -7.01 5.14 -22.02
CA LEU A 71 -6.72 5.52 -23.41
C LEU A 71 -6.48 7.04 -23.52
N GLU A 72 -7.29 7.84 -22.86
CA GLU A 72 -7.11 9.29 -22.76
C GLU A 72 -5.78 9.66 -22.09
N LYS A 73 -5.43 8.99 -20.98
CA LYS A 73 -4.13 9.18 -20.29
C LYS A 73 -2.93 8.77 -21.12
N CYS A 74 -3.11 7.88 -22.08
CA CYS A 74 -2.09 7.49 -23.05
C CYS A 74 -2.11 8.35 -24.32
N ASP A 75 -2.81 9.48 -24.33
CA ASP A 75 -2.95 10.38 -25.47
C ASP A 75 -3.50 9.67 -26.73
N GLY A 76 -4.36 8.67 -26.53
CA GLY A 76 -4.92 7.84 -27.60
C GLY A 76 -3.94 6.81 -28.19
N ASP A 77 -2.75 6.68 -27.64
CA ASP A 77 -1.77 5.67 -28.10
C ASP A 77 -2.19 4.26 -27.66
N VAL A 78 -2.74 3.50 -28.61
CA VAL A 78 -3.22 2.14 -28.37
C VAL A 78 -2.08 1.17 -28.00
N ASN A 79 -0.87 1.34 -28.52
CA ASN A 79 0.27 0.48 -28.16
C ASN A 79 0.68 0.70 -26.70
N ARG A 80 0.64 1.96 -26.28
CA ARG A 80 0.93 2.33 -24.89
C ARG A 80 -0.16 1.80 -23.96
N LEU A 81 -1.44 1.91 -24.33
CA LEU A 81 -2.56 1.33 -23.61
C LEU A 81 -2.42 -0.20 -23.52
N GLU A 82 -2.10 -0.87 -24.63
CA GLU A 82 -1.90 -2.32 -24.65
C GLU A 82 -0.80 -2.75 -23.68
N LYS A 83 0.36 -2.12 -23.75
CA LYS A 83 1.52 -2.45 -22.92
C LYS A 83 1.25 -2.19 -21.42
N TRP A 84 0.70 -1.04 -21.08
CA TRP A 84 0.64 -0.55 -19.69
C TRP A 84 -0.66 -0.91 -18.97
N TYR A 85 -1.71 -1.30 -19.71
CA TYR A 85 -3.00 -1.60 -19.10
C TYR A 85 -3.57 -2.96 -19.53
N LEU A 86 -3.76 -3.20 -20.83
CA LEU A 86 -4.46 -4.40 -21.28
C LEU A 86 -3.70 -5.69 -20.97
N ARG A 87 -2.40 -5.75 -21.22
CA ARG A 87 -1.59 -6.93 -20.89
C ARG A 87 -1.48 -7.19 -19.38
N PRO A 88 -1.18 -6.19 -18.55
CA PRO A 88 -1.22 -6.35 -17.11
C PRO A 88 -2.59 -6.77 -16.58
N LEU A 89 -3.68 -6.20 -17.11
CA LEU A 89 -5.05 -6.57 -16.73
C LEU A 89 -5.37 -8.02 -17.12
N GLU A 90 -5.02 -8.44 -18.31
CA GLU A 90 -5.19 -9.84 -18.76
C GLU A 90 -4.40 -10.81 -17.89
N ARG A 91 -3.15 -10.48 -17.60
CA ARG A 91 -2.32 -11.26 -16.67
C ARG A 91 -2.94 -11.36 -15.27
N LEU A 92 -3.49 -10.25 -14.76
CA LEU A 92 -4.18 -10.22 -13.48
C LEU A 92 -5.43 -11.11 -13.49
N ASN A 93 -6.26 -11.02 -14.54
CA ASN A 93 -7.44 -11.84 -14.70
C ASN A 93 -7.08 -13.34 -14.79
N ASN A 94 -6.05 -13.68 -15.56
CA ASN A 94 -5.54 -15.05 -15.64
C ASN A 94 -5.02 -15.58 -14.28
N LEU A 95 -4.42 -14.73 -13.47
CA LEU A 95 -4.00 -15.08 -12.12
C LEU A 95 -5.19 -15.26 -11.17
N ARG A 96 -6.24 -14.44 -11.33
CA ARG A 96 -7.50 -14.56 -10.58
C ARG A 96 -8.24 -15.85 -10.93
N GLU A 97 -8.32 -16.21 -12.19
CA GLU A 97 -9.00 -17.44 -12.64
C GLU A 97 -8.29 -18.72 -12.19
N LYS A 98 -6.94 -18.74 -12.22
CA LYS A 98 -6.13 -19.90 -11.83
C LYS A 98 -6.08 -20.15 -10.33
N LYS A 99 -6.37 -19.16 -9.54
CA LYS A 99 -6.43 -19.30 -8.07
C LYS A 99 -7.88 -19.01 -7.69
N SER A 100 -8.57 -19.98 -7.12
CA SER A 100 -9.84 -19.73 -6.41
C SER A 100 -9.55 -18.76 -5.26
N ILE A 101 -9.50 -17.47 -5.57
CA ILE A 101 -9.10 -16.44 -4.65
C ILE A 101 -10.36 -15.97 -3.94
N ASP A 102 -10.49 -16.34 -2.67
CA ASP A 102 -11.33 -15.65 -1.73
C ASP A 102 -10.89 -14.16 -1.70
N THR A 103 -11.71 -13.35 -2.29
CA THR A 103 -12.25 -12.05 -1.90
C THR A 103 -11.37 -11.05 -1.12
N TYR A 104 -10.21 -10.66 -1.64
CA TYR A 104 -9.75 -9.28 -1.40
C TYR A 104 -10.09 -8.41 -2.62
N SER A 105 -11.37 -8.44 -3.04
CA SER A 105 -11.78 -7.93 -4.35
C SER A 105 -11.85 -6.41 -4.47
N GLU A 106 -11.76 -5.69 -3.36
CA GLU A 106 -11.91 -4.22 -3.34
C GLU A 106 -11.04 -3.55 -2.28
N ALA A 107 -9.84 -4.08 -2.02
CA ALA A 107 -8.97 -3.47 -1.03
C ALA A 107 -8.64 -2.03 -1.45
N THR A 108 -9.30 -1.08 -0.82
CA THR A 108 -8.90 0.31 -0.87
C THR A 108 -7.78 0.49 0.15
N PHE A 109 -6.66 0.99 -0.29
CA PHE A 109 -5.55 1.35 0.58
C PHE A 109 -5.38 2.86 0.61
N THR A 110 -5.25 3.43 1.80
CA THR A 110 -5.02 4.86 1.99
C THR A 110 -3.73 5.07 2.76
N PHE A 111 -2.80 5.84 2.18
CA PHE A 111 -1.63 6.32 2.90
C PHE A 111 -2.01 7.53 3.76
N ASP A 112 -2.52 7.24 4.95
CA ASP A 112 -2.87 8.23 5.97
C ASP A 112 -2.37 7.73 7.33
N ALA A 113 -1.13 8.11 7.65
CA ALA A 113 -0.47 7.71 8.89
C ALA A 113 -1.19 8.26 10.12
N TRP A 114 -1.79 9.45 10.02
CA TRP A 114 -2.48 10.05 11.14
C TRP A 114 -3.76 9.30 11.48
N THR A 115 -4.61 8.99 10.50
CA THR A 115 -5.81 8.16 10.71
C THR A 115 -5.43 6.77 11.19
N ALA A 116 -4.44 6.13 10.55
CA ALA A 116 -3.95 4.82 10.98
C ALA A 116 -3.47 4.82 12.45
N PHE A 117 -2.78 5.86 12.89
CA PHE A 117 -2.36 6.01 14.28
C PHE A 117 -3.54 6.14 15.25
N LEU A 118 -4.58 6.89 14.88
CA LEU A 118 -5.75 7.06 15.73
C LEU A 118 -6.57 5.76 15.89
N ASP A 119 -6.55 4.92 14.87
CA ASP A 119 -7.33 3.69 14.82
C ASP A 119 -6.55 2.47 15.36
N ILE A 120 -5.22 2.59 15.55
CA ILE A 120 -4.38 1.42 15.84
C ILE A 120 -4.75 0.75 17.16
N ASP A 121 -5.02 1.51 18.22
CA ASP A 121 -5.38 0.98 19.54
C ASP A 121 -6.78 0.33 19.55
N ILE A 122 -7.60 0.58 18.53
CA ILE A 122 -8.91 -0.07 18.35
C ILE A 122 -8.70 -1.45 17.75
N VAL A 123 -7.72 -1.60 16.85
CA VAL A 123 -7.44 -2.83 16.13
C VAL A 123 -6.55 -3.78 16.94
N ILE A 124 -5.41 -3.26 17.44
CA ILE A 124 -4.47 -4.02 18.26
C ILE A 124 -3.54 -3.06 19.01
N ASP A 125 -3.21 -3.36 20.25
CA ASP A 125 -2.16 -2.63 20.97
C ASP A 125 -0.82 -2.72 20.23
N LEU A 126 -0.29 -1.56 19.81
CA LEU A 126 0.94 -1.50 19.01
C LEU A 126 2.13 -2.17 19.68
N LYS A 127 2.24 -2.06 21.02
CA LYS A 127 3.33 -2.71 21.77
C LYS A 127 3.25 -4.23 21.70
N THR A 128 2.03 -4.77 21.72
CA THR A 128 1.79 -6.20 21.51
C THR A 128 2.18 -6.61 20.09
N ALA A 129 1.84 -5.82 19.10
CA ALA A 129 2.24 -6.08 17.72
C ALA A 129 3.78 -6.03 17.55
N GLU A 130 4.45 -5.02 18.09
CA GLU A 130 5.92 -4.90 18.10
C GLU A 130 6.60 -6.11 18.76
N GLN A 131 6.08 -6.57 19.90
CA GLN A 131 6.61 -7.76 20.59
C GLN A 131 6.45 -9.02 19.74
N ALA A 132 5.31 -9.18 19.08
CA ALA A 132 5.04 -10.36 18.23
C ALA A 132 5.92 -10.40 16.97
N VAL A 133 6.23 -9.23 16.38
CA VAL A 133 7.07 -9.17 15.17
C VAL A 133 8.56 -9.03 15.50
N GLY A 134 8.91 -8.58 16.70
CA GLY A 134 10.29 -8.35 17.14
C GLY A 134 10.93 -7.07 16.58
N GLU A 135 10.12 -6.14 16.05
CA GLU A 135 10.55 -4.90 15.44
C GLU A 135 9.70 -3.72 15.92
N LYS A 136 10.27 -2.51 15.83
CA LYS A 136 9.50 -1.28 16.01
C LYS A 136 8.67 -0.98 14.77
N LEU A 137 7.45 -0.53 14.98
CA LEU A 137 6.46 -0.29 13.94
C LEU A 137 6.05 1.18 13.90
N PHE A 138 5.84 1.70 12.70
CA PHE A 138 5.24 3.01 12.48
C PHE A 138 4.03 2.89 11.54
N PRO A 139 2.85 3.43 11.90
CA PRO A 139 1.67 3.37 11.05
C PRO A 139 1.87 4.21 9.79
N VAL A 140 1.54 3.67 8.61
CA VAL A 140 1.69 4.36 7.32
C VAL A 140 0.38 4.52 6.57
N GLY A 141 -0.65 3.76 6.96
CA GLY A 141 -1.94 3.85 6.30
C GLY A 141 -2.94 2.80 6.75
N THR A 142 -4.09 2.81 6.10
CA THR A 142 -5.21 1.89 6.35
C THR A 142 -5.53 1.07 5.12
N VAL A 143 -5.96 -0.17 5.32
CA VAL A 143 -6.49 -1.06 4.28
C VAL A 143 -7.91 -1.48 4.65
N GLU A 144 -8.86 -1.30 3.74
CA GLU A 144 -10.26 -1.70 3.98
C GLU A 144 -10.42 -3.23 3.85
N PRO A 145 -11.30 -3.85 4.65
CA PRO A 145 -11.93 -3.30 5.86
C PRO A 145 -10.99 -3.40 7.09
N ASP A 146 -11.00 -2.36 7.92
CA ASP A 146 -10.48 -2.31 9.31
C ASP A 146 -9.03 -2.76 9.55
N GLY A 147 -8.17 -2.71 8.51
CA GLY A 147 -6.76 -3.04 8.64
C GLY A 147 -5.86 -1.82 8.77
N ILE A 148 -4.84 -1.92 9.63
CA ILE A 148 -3.78 -0.92 9.77
C ILE A 148 -2.51 -1.45 9.12
N THR A 149 -1.88 -0.64 8.28
CA THR A 149 -0.58 -0.95 7.70
C THR A 149 0.50 -0.19 8.44
N CYS A 150 1.51 -0.93 8.90
CA CYS A 150 2.70 -0.40 9.55
C CYS A 150 3.96 -0.78 8.76
N ALA A 151 4.94 0.11 8.76
CA ALA A 151 6.27 -0.17 8.27
C ALA A 151 7.28 -0.26 9.43
N ALA A 152 8.25 -1.17 9.31
CA ALA A 152 9.34 -1.32 10.25
C ALA A 152 10.64 -0.70 9.72
N GLU A 153 11.62 -0.50 10.59
CA GLU A 153 12.95 0.02 10.23
C GLU A 153 13.67 -0.91 9.25
N SER A 154 13.44 -2.22 9.34
CA SER A 154 13.99 -3.23 8.41
C SER A 154 13.48 -3.09 6.97
N GLY A 155 12.42 -2.30 6.76
CA GLY A 155 11.70 -2.18 5.48
C GLY A 155 10.47 -3.11 5.38
N ASN A 156 10.32 -4.04 6.32
CA ASN A 156 9.16 -4.92 6.35
C ASN A 156 7.87 -4.14 6.51
N ILE A 157 6.83 -4.57 5.81
CA ILE A 157 5.48 -4.02 5.89
C ILE A 157 4.55 -5.05 6.54
N TYR A 158 3.90 -4.63 7.59
CA TYR A 158 2.94 -5.44 8.34
C TYR A 158 1.54 -4.90 8.17
N THR A 159 0.55 -5.80 8.13
CA THR A 159 -0.86 -5.44 8.21
C THR A 159 -1.47 -6.06 9.44
N LEU A 160 -2.13 -5.24 10.22
CA LEU A 160 -2.75 -5.57 11.50
C LEU A 160 -4.27 -5.58 11.31
N PHE A 161 -4.93 -6.65 11.71
CA PHE A 161 -6.39 -6.78 11.72
C PHE A 161 -6.81 -7.39 13.05
N ASP A 162 -7.64 -6.72 13.83
CA ASP A 162 -8.08 -7.20 15.15
C ASP A 162 -6.93 -7.92 15.91
N ASP A 163 -7.07 -9.21 16.17
CA ASP A 163 -6.06 -10.03 16.85
C ASP A 163 -5.07 -10.71 15.88
N SER A 164 -4.91 -10.22 14.67
CA SER A 164 -4.09 -10.86 13.65
C SER A 164 -3.02 -9.94 13.09
N ILE A 165 -1.80 -10.45 12.98
CA ILE A 165 -0.64 -9.75 12.41
C ILE A 165 -0.15 -10.52 11.19
N PHE A 166 0.03 -9.80 10.10
CA PHE A 166 0.53 -10.36 8.85
C PHE A 166 1.80 -9.65 8.42
N LEU A 167 2.85 -10.42 8.12
CA LEU A 167 3.96 -9.92 7.29
C LEU A 167 3.46 -9.87 5.85
N SER A 168 3.18 -8.68 5.39
CA SER A 168 2.59 -8.44 4.06
C SER A 168 3.65 -8.37 2.98
N ALA A 169 4.78 -7.73 3.26
CA ALA A 169 5.89 -7.62 2.31
C ALA A 169 7.21 -7.26 3.03
N ASP A 170 8.31 -7.38 2.31
CA ASP A 170 9.66 -7.02 2.72
C ASP A 170 10.09 -5.60 2.29
N CYS A 171 9.23 -4.92 1.54
CA CYS A 171 9.39 -3.51 1.15
C CYS A 171 8.06 -2.95 0.64
N ILE A 172 7.98 -1.62 0.51
CA ILE A 172 6.76 -0.94 0.05
C ILE A 172 6.39 -1.32 -1.39
N GLU A 173 7.36 -1.52 -2.27
CA GLU A 173 7.14 -1.92 -3.65
C GLU A 173 6.45 -3.28 -3.76
N ASN A 174 6.94 -4.25 -2.99
CA ASN A 174 6.35 -5.59 -2.93
C ASN A 174 4.98 -5.57 -2.25
N TYR A 175 4.76 -4.65 -1.30
CA TYR A 175 3.45 -4.43 -0.70
C TYR A 175 2.44 -3.91 -1.72
N LEU A 176 2.80 -2.90 -2.51
CA LEU A 176 1.98 -2.36 -3.59
C LEU A 176 1.66 -3.44 -4.64
N ASN A 177 2.67 -4.23 -5.03
CA ASN A 177 2.46 -5.37 -5.92
C ASN A 177 1.47 -6.38 -5.32
N MET A 178 1.57 -6.68 -4.04
CA MET A 178 0.66 -7.59 -3.35
C MET A 178 -0.77 -7.06 -3.34
N LEU A 179 -0.97 -5.77 -3.07
CA LEU A 179 -2.29 -5.14 -3.02
C LEU A 179 -3.02 -5.22 -4.37
N PHE A 180 -2.30 -4.99 -5.47
CA PHE A 180 -2.93 -4.84 -6.78
C PHE A 180 -2.83 -6.08 -7.67
N ILE A 181 -1.81 -6.92 -7.54
CA ILE A 181 -1.60 -8.09 -8.44
C ILE A 181 -2.03 -9.40 -7.80
N ARG A 182 -2.29 -9.43 -6.50
CA ARG A 182 -2.83 -10.60 -5.79
C ARG A 182 -2.16 -11.92 -6.12
N GLY A 183 -0.86 -11.98 -5.97
CA GLY A 183 -0.13 -13.23 -6.16
C GLY A 183 0.51 -13.79 -4.90
N ARG A 184 0.75 -12.96 -3.91
CA ARG A 184 1.36 -13.34 -2.63
C ARG A 184 0.32 -13.24 -1.53
N LYS A 185 0.14 -14.33 -0.79
CA LYS A 185 -0.63 -14.26 0.46
C LYS A 185 0.29 -13.70 1.54
N PRO A 186 -0.18 -12.75 2.34
CA PRO A 186 0.57 -12.30 3.51
C PRO A 186 0.80 -13.49 4.46
N LYS A 187 1.93 -13.49 5.14
CA LYS A 187 2.25 -14.53 6.13
C LYS A 187 1.66 -14.13 7.47
N ARG A 188 0.67 -14.88 7.95
CA ARG A 188 0.14 -14.68 9.30
C ARG A 188 1.21 -15.03 10.32
N LEU A 189 1.41 -14.16 11.30
CA LEU A 189 2.38 -14.30 12.39
C LEU A 189 1.66 -14.57 13.72
N MET A 190 0.50 -13.97 13.90
CA MET A 190 -0.37 -14.12 15.06
C MET A 190 -1.82 -14.19 14.62
#